data_77716396e62f8a0810d45ce2aa2b02e3
#
_entry.id   77716396e62f8a0810d45ce2aa2b02e3
#
_cell.length_a   1.000
_cell.length_b   1.000
_cell.length_c   1.000
_cell.angle_alpha   90.00
_cell.angle_beta   90.00
_cell.angle_gamma   90.00
#
_symmetry.space_group_name_H-M   'P 1'
#
loop_
_entity.id
_entity.type
_entity.pdbx_description
1 polymer ?
#
loop_
_entity_poly.entity_id
_entity_poly.type
_entity_poly.pdbx_seq_one_letter_code
_entity_poly.pdbx_strand_id
1 'polypeptide(L)'
;IANPSGWAGYGPDVWGITPSDGPADAYLEYGGKVRKFISYAGRGMNEWDDGTIAPYGAGSSIVFAPEEVSRALATMRERYGSKIYSRYGFFAFNPSFTYSDVPLRHGRIEPGMGWVNTDYLGIEVGPLLAMLANHKDEVVWSATRRNEHLRRGLQRAGFSGGWLA
;
A
#
# COMPACT_ATOMS: atom_id res chain seq x y z
N ILE A 1 -7.21 12.24 -0.10
CA ILE A 1 -7.82 11.00 0.41
C ILE A 1 -8.69 11.38 1.60
N ALA A 2 -9.97 10.98 1.56
CA ALA A 2 -10.85 11.13 2.71
C ALA A 2 -10.35 10.21 3.84
N ASN A 3 -10.32 10.74 5.07
CA ASN A 3 -9.95 9.98 6.27
C ASN A 3 -11.12 10.01 7.28
N PRO A 4 -12.26 9.37 6.96
CA PRO A 4 -13.46 9.43 7.80
C PRO A 4 -13.26 8.76 9.16
N SER A 5 -12.30 7.86 9.26
CA SER A 5 -11.97 7.18 10.51
C SER A 5 -11.04 7.97 11.43
N GLY A 6 -10.43 9.05 10.93
CA GLY A 6 -9.50 9.89 11.71
C GLY A 6 -8.17 9.20 12.05
N TRP A 7 -7.73 8.24 11.22
CA TRP A 7 -6.44 7.57 11.41
C TRP A 7 -5.28 8.55 11.29
N ALA A 8 -4.31 8.46 12.18
CA ALA A 8 -3.10 9.26 12.10
C ALA A 8 -2.29 8.92 10.83
N GLY A 9 -1.64 9.93 10.27
CA GLY A 9 -0.74 9.78 9.12
C GLY A 9 -1.43 9.90 7.76
N TYR A 10 -2.69 9.54 7.61
CA TYR A 10 -3.40 9.66 6.34
C TYR A 10 -3.50 11.11 5.86
N GLY A 11 -3.20 11.33 4.59
CA GLY A 11 -3.28 12.64 3.97
C GLY A 11 -3.07 12.58 2.46
N PRO A 12 -3.11 13.72 1.77
CA PRO A 12 -2.95 13.79 0.31
C PRO A 12 -1.61 13.23 -0.17
N ASP A 13 -0.56 13.37 0.64
CA ASP A 13 0.79 12.94 0.30
C ASP A 13 1.30 11.78 1.20
N VAL A 14 0.43 11.17 2.00
CA VAL A 14 0.73 9.97 2.79
C VAL A 14 -0.44 9.01 2.68
N TRP A 15 -0.30 8.01 1.83
CA TRP A 15 -1.36 7.05 1.53
C TRP A 15 -0.81 5.76 0.91
N GLY A 16 -1.64 4.75 0.89
CA GLY A 16 -1.41 3.44 0.29
C GLY A 16 -2.22 2.40 1.05
N ILE A 17 -3.20 1.79 0.38
CA ILE A 17 -4.05 0.74 0.94
C ILE A 17 -3.95 -0.46 0.00
N THR A 18 -3.52 -1.59 0.56
CA THR A 18 -3.35 -2.85 -0.18
C THR A 18 -3.25 -4.00 0.83
N PRO A 19 -3.37 -5.26 0.42
CA PRO A 19 -3.02 -6.37 1.28
C PRO A 19 -1.63 -6.18 1.87
N SER A 20 -1.54 -6.24 3.20
CA SER A 20 -0.29 -5.98 3.92
C SER A 20 -0.31 -6.56 5.33
N ASP A 21 0.87 -6.73 5.91
CA ASP A 21 1.00 -6.92 7.34
C ASP A 21 0.48 -5.70 8.10
N GLY A 22 0.15 -5.93 9.36
CA GLY A 22 -0.26 -4.93 10.32
C GLY A 22 0.18 -5.31 11.72
N PRO A 23 -0.14 -4.49 12.73
CA PRO A 23 0.48 -4.60 14.05
C PRO A 23 0.07 -5.84 14.83
N ALA A 24 -1.24 -6.11 14.95
CA ALA A 24 -1.75 -7.14 15.83
C ALA A 24 -3.22 -7.46 15.53
N ASP A 25 -3.69 -8.63 15.94
CA ASP A 25 -5.11 -8.96 15.94
C ASP A 25 -5.70 -8.55 17.30
N ALA A 26 -6.21 -7.31 17.41
CA ALA A 26 -6.66 -6.73 18.66
C ALA A 26 -7.82 -5.76 18.48
N TYR A 27 -8.66 -5.64 19.52
CA TYR A 27 -9.65 -4.59 19.65
C TYR A 27 -9.15 -3.57 20.68
N LEU A 28 -8.87 -2.35 20.27
CA LEU A 28 -8.25 -1.31 21.09
C LEU A 28 -9.02 0.00 20.96
N GLU A 29 -8.97 0.81 21.99
CA GLU A 29 -9.56 2.13 21.94
C GLU A 29 -8.68 3.08 21.13
N TYR A 30 -9.23 3.67 20.08
CA TYR A 30 -8.59 4.72 19.28
C TYR A 30 -9.60 5.79 18.92
N GLY A 31 -9.29 7.05 19.23
CA GLY A 31 -10.18 8.19 18.96
C GLY A 31 -11.54 8.09 19.66
N GLY A 32 -11.57 7.57 20.88
CA GLY A 32 -12.79 7.40 21.68
C GLY A 32 -13.71 6.28 21.23
N LYS A 33 -13.23 5.36 20.40
CA LYS A 33 -14.00 4.20 19.91
C LYS A 33 -13.16 2.95 19.94
N VAL A 34 -13.77 1.80 20.20
CA VAL A 34 -13.11 0.51 20.04
C VAL A 34 -12.93 0.23 18.55
N ARG A 35 -11.68 0.02 18.14
CA ARG A 35 -11.27 -0.26 16.75
C ARG A 35 -10.61 -1.62 16.68
N LYS A 36 -10.77 -2.30 15.56
CA LYS A 36 -10.08 -3.54 15.27
C LYS A 36 -8.80 -3.23 14.51
N PHE A 37 -7.67 -3.70 15.04
CA PHE A 37 -6.40 -3.79 14.33
C PHE A 37 -6.19 -5.22 13.88
N ILE A 38 -5.47 -5.44 12.77
CA ILE A 38 -5.35 -6.74 12.12
C ILE A 38 -3.90 -6.97 11.71
N SER A 39 -3.36 -8.13 12.07
CA SER A 39 -1.96 -8.50 11.81
C SER A 39 -1.64 -8.71 10.31
N TYR A 40 -2.61 -9.21 9.54
CA TYR A 40 -2.57 -9.28 8.08
C TYR A 40 -3.97 -9.14 7.52
N ALA A 41 -4.15 -8.26 6.55
CA ALA A 41 -5.46 -8.09 5.92
C ALA A 41 -5.36 -7.65 4.46
N GLY A 42 -6.36 -8.02 3.66
CA GLY A 42 -6.64 -7.41 2.36
C GLY A 42 -7.29 -6.05 2.57
N ARG A 43 -6.50 -5.04 2.92
CA ARG A 43 -6.99 -3.69 3.18
C ARG A 43 -7.51 -3.06 1.92
N GLY A 44 -8.70 -2.48 2.01
CA GLY A 44 -9.38 -1.83 0.90
C GLY A 44 -10.28 -0.69 1.39
N MET A 45 -10.67 0.18 0.47
CA MET A 45 -11.63 1.25 0.79
C MET A 45 -12.97 0.62 1.20
N ASN A 46 -13.53 1.10 2.31
CA ASN A 46 -14.79 0.63 2.91
C ASN A 46 -14.80 -0.80 3.48
N GLU A 47 -13.64 -1.44 3.59
CA GLU A 47 -13.53 -2.76 4.20
C GLU A 47 -12.63 -2.72 5.44
N TRP A 48 -11.46 -3.34 5.37
CA TRP A 48 -10.53 -3.47 6.47
C TRP A 48 -9.54 -2.29 6.53
N ASP A 49 -9.96 -1.18 7.09
CA ASP A 49 -9.10 -0.03 7.34
C ASP A 49 -8.84 0.11 8.85
N ASP A 50 -7.61 -0.18 9.25
CA ASP A 50 -7.11 -0.09 10.62
C ASP A 50 -6.03 1.00 10.79
N GLY A 51 -5.89 1.89 9.81
CA GLY A 51 -4.88 2.96 9.81
C GLY A 51 -3.51 2.54 9.32
N THR A 52 -3.34 1.29 8.84
CA THR A 52 -2.09 0.83 8.25
C THR A 52 -1.88 1.41 6.86
N ILE A 53 -0.71 2.01 6.64
CA ILE A 53 -0.30 2.63 5.39
C ILE A 53 0.77 1.76 4.75
N ALA A 54 0.54 1.43 3.49
CA ALA A 54 1.42 0.59 2.68
C ALA A 54 1.97 1.41 1.49
N PRO A 55 3.17 2.02 1.58
CA PRO A 55 3.72 2.88 0.52
C PRO A 55 3.83 2.20 -0.84
N TYR A 56 4.06 0.88 -0.86
CA TYR A 56 4.08 0.09 -2.09
C TYR A 56 2.71 0.00 -2.77
N GLY A 57 1.61 0.14 -2.04
CA GLY A 57 0.27 0.28 -2.61
C GLY A 57 0.13 1.59 -3.41
N ALA A 58 0.65 2.69 -2.87
CA ALA A 58 0.77 3.94 -3.62
C ALA A 58 1.69 3.77 -4.83
N GLY A 59 2.89 3.23 -4.61
CA GLY A 59 3.90 3.06 -5.66
C GLY A 59 3.44 2.20 -6.83
N SER A 60 2.62 1.17 -6.58
CA SER A 60 2.04 0.32 -7.63
C SER A 60 1.05 1.06 -8.54
N SER A 61 0.60 2.24 -8.14
CA SER A 61 -0.31 3.09 -8.93
C SER A 61 0.41 4.08 -9.85
N ILE A 62 1.75 4.04 -9.92
CA ILE A 62 2.57 5.03 -10.63
C ILE A 62 2.22 5.18 -12.11
N VAL A 63 1.77 4.12 -12.76
CA VAL A 63 1.37 4.14 -14.18
C VAL A 63 0.08 4.92 -14.42
N PHE A 64 -0.71 5.19 -13.39
CA PHE A 64 -2.00 5.89 -13.48
C PHE A 64 -1.92 7.33 -12.96
N ALA A 65 -1.05 7.60 -11.99
CA ALA A 65 -0.94 8.89 -11.32
C ALA A 65 0.52 9.18 -10.93
N PRO A 66 1.44 9.35 -11.90
CA PRO A 66 2.88 9.42 -11.64
C PRO A 66 3.28 10.59 -10.75
N GLU A 67 2.66 11.74 -10.89
CA GLU A 67 2.98 12.93 -10.10
C GLU A 67 2.55 12.77 -8.64
N GLU A 68 1.32 12.33 -8.40
CA GLU A 68 0.77 12.10 -7.06
C GLU A 68 1.53 11.00 -6.33
N VAL A 69 1.85 9.90 -7.01
CA VAL A 69 2.61 8.80 -6.44
C VAL A 69 4.03 9.23 -6.10
N SER A 70 4.72 9.92 -7.01
CA SER A 70 6.09 10.41 -6.79
C SER A 70 6.14 11.35 -5.59
N ARG A 71 5.18 12.29 -5.50
CA ARG A 71 5.06 13.21 -4.38
C ARG A 71 4.78 12.47 -3.06
N ALA A 72 3.86 11.50 -3.06
CA ALA A 72 3.54 10.71 -1.88
C ALA A 72 4.74 9.91 -1.36
N LEU A 73 5.44 9.18 -2.26
CA LEU A 73 6.62 8.41 -1.87
C LEU A 73 7.76 9.30 -1.36
N ALA A 74 7.99 10.45 -2.00
CA ALA A 74 8.97 11.43 -1.56
C ALA A 74 8.62 11.99 -0.18
N THR A 75 7.37 12.41 0.03
CA THR A 75 6.88 12.92 1.33
C THR A 75 7.00 11.88 2.43
N MET A 76 6.60 10.62 2.16
CA MET A 76 6.74 9.56 3.15
C MET A 76 8.21 9.30 3.51
N ARG A 77 9.09 9.27 2.51
CA ARG A 77 10.54 9.10 2.72
C ARG A 77 11.15 10.25 3.50
N GLU A 78 10.80 11.49 3.19
CA GLU A 78 11.27 12.69 3.90
C GLU A 78 10.80 12.71 5.35
N ARG A 79 9.50 12.44 5.58
CA ARG A 79 8.88 12.54 6.91
C ARG A 79 9.32 11.43 7.86
N TYR A 80 9.46 10.21 7.37
CA TYR A 80 9.69 9.03 8.22
C TYR A 80 11.09 8.41 8.06
N GLY A 81 11.79 8.73 6.98
CA GLY A 81 13.20 8.37 6.76
C GLY A 81 13.47 6.87 6.82
N SER A 82 14.57 6.52 7.46
CA SER A 82 15.02 5.13 7.62
C SER A 82 14.11 4.27 8.51
N LYS A 83 13.13 4.85 9.19
CA LYS A 83 12.14 4.09 9.96
C LYS A 83 11.26 3.23 9.07
N ILE A 84 10.87 3.77 7.88
CA ILE A 84 10.00 3.07 6.93
C ILE A 84 10.67 2.76 5.60
N TYR A 85 11.94 3.10 5.43
CA TYR A 85 12.65 2.93 4.16
C TYR A 85 14.04 2.34 4.38
N SER A 86 14.38 1.31 3.64
CA SER A 86 15.67 0.66 3.70
C SER A 86 16.20 0.27 2.32
N ARG A 87 17.21 -0.59 2.28
CA ARG A 87 17.86 -1.08 1.06
C ARG A 87 16.88 -1.64 0.01
N TYR A 88 15.80 -2.28 0.44
CA TYR A 88 14.84 -2.95 -0.44
C TYR A 88 13.53 -2.18 -0.61
N GLY A 89 13.49 -0.91 -0.20
CA GLY A 89 12.33 -0.04 -0.35
C GLY A 89 11.60 0.25 0.96
N PHE A 90 10.30 0.45 0.85
CA PHE A 90 9.45 0.86 1.96
C PHE A 90 8.93 -0.32 2.78
N PHE A 91 8.63 -0.03 4.04
CA PHE A 91 7.83 -0.88 4.92
C PHE A 91 6.43 -0.31 5.09
N ALA A 92 5.45 -1.18 5.36
CA ALA A 92 4.16 -0.74 5.88
C ALA A 92 4.32 -0.16 7.29
N PHE A 93 3.45 0.77 7.66
CA PHE A 93 3.49 1.40 8.97
C PHE A 93 2.11 1.88 9.40
N ASN A 94 1.91 2.06 10.70
CA ASN A 94 0.65 2.51 11.26
C ASN A 94 0.88 3.52 12.40
N PRO A 95 0.78 4.83 12.11
CA PRO A 95 0.96 5.87 13.13
C PRO A 95 -0.13 5.91 14.19
N SER A 96 -1.26 5.26 13.94
CA SER A 96 -2.35 5.14 14.91
C SER A 96 -2.14 4.03 15.93
N PHE A 97 -1.25 3.09 15.65
CA PHE A 97 -0.95 1.98 16.56
C PHE A 97 0.31 2.28 17.39
N THR A 98 0.10 2.76 18.63
CA THR A 98 1.17 3.16 19.55
C THR A 98 1.22 2.32 20.84
N TYR A 99 0.52 1.20 20.87
CA TYR A 99 0.34 0.34 22.03
C TYR A 99 1.56 -0.57 22.21
N SER A 100 2.37 -0.29 23.22
CA SER A 100 3.60 -1.05 23.50
C SER A 100 3.37 -2.33 24.33
N ASP A 101 2.21 -2.44 24.95
CA ASP A 101 1.79 -3.56 25.79
C ASP A 101 1.00 -4.63 25.04
N VAL A 102 0.68 -4.39 23.78
CA VAL A 102 0.00 -5.34 22.91
C VAL A 102 1.02 -6.20 22.16
N PRO A 103 0.95 -7.53 22.25
CA PRO A 103 1.85 -8.41 21.50
C PRO A 103 1.73 -8.18 19.99
N LEU A 104 2.84 -7.81 19.37
CA LEU A 104 2.90 -7.63 17.92
C LEU A 104 3.01 -8.99 17.22
N ARG A 105 2.35 -9.12 16.08
CA ARG A 105 2.53 -10.26 15.18
C ARG A 105 3.77 -10.08 14.31
N HIS A 106 3.95 -8.87 13.81
CA HIS A 106 5.06 -8.47 12.93
C HIS A 106 5.55 -7.09 13.33
N GLY A 107 6.76 -6.73 12.90
CA GLY A 107 7.27 -5.38 13.05
C GLY A 107 7.64 -4.98 14.48
N ARG A 108 7.67 -3.68 14.72
CA ARG A 108 8.05 -3.05 15.99
C ARG A 108 7.32 -1.72 16.20
N ILE A 109 7.29 -1.25 17.46
CA ILE A 109 6.86 0.11 17.76
C ILE A 109 8.07 1.06 17.65
N GLU A 110 7.94 2.05 16.78
CA GLU A 110 8.91 3.14 16.68
C GLU A 110 8.47 4.32 17.56
N PRO A 111 9.32 4.77 18.50
CA PRO A 111 9.00 5.90 19.34
C PRO A 111 8.62 7.15 18.55
N GLY A 112 7.47 7.76 18.90
CA GLY A 112 6.97 8.98 18.28
C GLY A 112 6.38 8.78 16.87
N MET A 113 6.26 7.53 16.40
CA MET A 113 5.71 7.23 15.09
C MET A 113 4.58 6.20 15.12
N GLY A 114 4.69 5.14 15.93
CA GLY A 114 3.76 4.04 15.95
C GLY A 114 4.34 2.74 15.40
N TRP A 115 3.51 1.83 14.94
CA TRP A 115 3.97 0.55 14.41
C TRP A 115 4.63 0.66 13.04
N VAL A 116 5.69 -0.13 12.83
CA VAL A 116 6.39 -0.27 11.54
C VAL A 116 6.66 -1.74 11.28
N ASN A 117 6.37 -2.19 10.07
CA ASN A 117 6.73 -3.54 9.61
C ASN A 117 8.25 -3.69 9.47
N THR A 118 8.74 -4.92 9.55
CA THR A 118 10.16 -5.28 9.32
C THR A 118 10.33 -6.27 8.19
N ASP A 119 9.23 -6.76 7.62
CA ASP A 119 9.22 -7.79 6.59
C ASP A 119 8.98 -7.20 5.20
N TYR A 120 9.49 -7.89 4.18
CA TYR A 120 9.21 -7.62 2.78
C TYR A 120 8.39 -8.77 2.21
N LEU A 121 7.16 -8.49 1.83
CA LEU A 121 6.28 -9.49 1.25
C LEU A 121 6.31 -9.41 -0.29
N GLY A 122 6.36 -10.55 -0.95
CA GLY A 122 6.35 -10.60 -2.42
C GLY A 122 5.10 -9.99 -3.04
N ILE A 123 3.95 -10.13 -2.37
CA ILE A 123 2.67 -9.51 -2.78
C ILE A 123 2.70 -7.98 -2.72
N GLU A 124 3.61 -7.41 -1.95
CA GLU A 124 3.77 -5.97 -1.76
C GLU A 124 4.80 -5.41 -2.74
N VAL A 125 6.01 -5.98 -2.71
CA VAL A 125 7.15 -5.50 -3.48
C VAL A 125 7.02 -5.87 -4.97
N GLY A 126 6.42 -7.01 -5.28
CA GLY A 126 6.24 -7.48 -6.65
C GLY A 126 5.45 -6.53 -7.54
N PRO A 127 4.22 -6.15 -7.18
CA PRO A 127 3.44 -5.16 -7.93
C PRO A 127 4.14 -3.80 -8.04
N LEU A 128 4.80 -3.33 -6.98
CA LEU A 128 5.59 -2.09 -7.03
C LEU A 128 6.67 -2.15 -8.10
N LEU A 129 7.50 -3.21 -8.09
CA LEU A 129 8.58 -3.37 -9.07
C LEU A 129 8.04 -3.52 -10.49
N ALA A 130 6.98 -4.33 -10.67
CA ALA A 130 6.34 -4.52 -11.97
C ALA A 130 5.79 -3.20 -12.54
N MET A 131 5.15 -2.38 -11.71
CA MET A 131 4.57 -1.12 -12.15
C MET A 131 5.61 -0.02 -12.35
N LEU A 132 6.69 0.00 -11.57
CA LEU A 132 7.83 0.89 -11.83
C LEU A 132 8.50 0.55 -13.17
N ALA A 133 8.76 -0.73 -13.44
CA ALA A 133 9.30 -1.18 -14.72
C ALA A 133 8.34 -0.88 -15.88
N ASN A 134 7.03 -1.05 -15.66
CA ASN A 134 6.02 -0.73 -16.65
C ASN A 134 5.90 0.78 -16.93
N HIS A 135 6.03 1.61 -15.91
CA HIS A 135 6.05 3.07 -16.05
C HIS A 135 7.25 3.54 -16.89
N LYS A 136 8.40 2.90 -16.67
CA LYS A 136 9.63 3.25 -17.37
C LYS A 136 9.65 2.78 -18.84
N ASP A 137 9.32 1.52 -19.09
CA ASP A 137 9.59 0.86 -20.38
C ASP A 137 8.37 0.08 -20.92
N GLU A 138 7.19 0.23 -20.36
CA GLU A 138 5.95 -0.49 -20.71
C GLU A 138 6.07 -2.02 -20.76
N VAL A 139 7.03 -2.62 -20.05
CA VAL A 139 7.35 -4.05 -20.16
C VAL A 139 6.16 -4.97 -19.91
N VAL A 140 5.34 -4.68 -18.89
CA VAL A 140 4.17 -5.47 -18.54
C VAL A 140 3.08 -5.29 -19.58
N TRP A 141 2.76 -4.06 -19.94
CA TRP A 141 1.70 -3.76 -20.92
C TRP A 141 2.08 -4.24 -22.31
N SER A 142 3.34 -4.09 -22.73
CA SER A 142 3.82 -4.59 -24.01
C SER A 142 3.72 -6.12 -24.10
N ALA A 143 4.08 -6.84 -23.03
CA ALA A 143 3.93 -8.29 -22.97
C ALA A 143 2.46 -8.70 -23.01
N THR A 144 1.62 -8.01 -22.26
CA THR A 144 0.17 -8.24 -22.18
C THR A 144 -0.51 -8.03 -23.54
N ARG A 145 -0.19 -6.93 -24.24
CA ARG A 145 -0.77 -6.61 -25.56
C ARG A 145 -0.41 -7.64 -26.64
N ARG A 146 0.75 -8.29 -26.51
CA ARG A 146 1.19 -9.34 -27.46
C ARG A 146 0.58 -10.71 -27.18
N ASN A 147 -0.11 -10.88 -26.06
CA ASN A 147 -0.70 -12.15 -25.68
C ASN A 147 -2.06 -12.34 -26.39
N GLU A 148 -2.08 -13.23 -27.39
CA GLU A 148 -3.29 -13.49 -28.20
C GLU A 148 -4.44 -14.09 -27.39
N HIS A 149 -4.14 -14.89 -26.36
CA HIS A 149 -5.16 -15.48 -25.51
C HIS A 149 -5.88 -14.41 -24.68
N LEU A 150 -5.12 -13.45 -24.14
CA LEU A 150 -5.68 -12.32 -23.40
C LEU A 150 -6.52 -11.43 -24.32
N ARG A 151 -6.00 -11.09 -25.51
CA ARG A 151 -6.73 -10.32 -26.51
C ARG A 151 -8.07 -10.97 -26.84
N ARG A 152 -8.05 -12.26 -27.16
CA ARG A 152 -9.25 -13.04 -27.48
C ARG A 152 -10.22 -13.12 -26.31
N GLY A 153 -9.72 -13.29 -25.09
CA GLY A 153 -10.53 -13.30 -23.87
C GLY A 153 -11.26 -11.99 -23.64
N LEU A 154 -10.57 -10.87 -23.76
CA LEU A 154 -11.16 -9.54 -23.62
C LEU A 154 -12.20 -9.25 -24.70
N GLN A 155 -11.92 -9.58 -25.96
CA GLN A 155 -12.89 -9.42 -27.04
C GLN A 155 -14.15 -10.26 -26.80
N ARG A 156 -14.01 -11.52 -26.34
CA ARG A 156 -15.17 -12.38 -25.99
C ARG A 156 -15.95 -11.84 -24.81
N ALA A 157 -15.31 -11.13 -23.89
CA ALA A 157 -15.96 -10.44 -22.78
C ALA A 157 -16.60 -9.09 -23.17
N GLY A 158 -16.57 -8.72 -24.45
CA GLY A 158 -17.21 -7.51 -24.97
C GLY A 158 -16.34 -6.25 -24.92
N PHE A 159 -15.07 -6.35 -24.55
CA PHE A 159 -14.16 -5.21 -24.61
C PHE A 159 -13.74 -4.93 -26.06
N SER A 160 -13.66 -3.64 -26.41
CA SER A 160 -13.26 -3.17 -27.73
C SER A 160 -12.55 -1.82 -27.65
N GLY A 161 -11.90 -1.41 -28.75
CA GLY A 161 -11.18 -0.15 -28.83
C GLY A 161 -9.79 -0.19 -28.21
N GLY A 162 -9.10 0.96 -28.21
CA GLY A 162 -7.72 1.07 -27.74
C GLY A 162 -6.79 0.08 -28.47
N TRP A 163 -5.99 -0.67 -27.72
CA TRP A 163 -5.07 -1.66 -28.28
C TRP A 163 -5.74 -2.98 -28.75
N LEU A 164 -7.05 -3.12 -28.54
CA LEU A 164 -7.85 -4.26 -29.03
C LEU A 164 -8.42 -4.00 -30.43
N ALA A 165 -8.35 -2.77 -30.90
CA ALA A 165 -8.82 -2.36 -32.22
C ALA A 165 -7.97 -2.98 -33.35
#